data_942bbe57f03766b24a14454389e33961
#
_entry.id   942bbe57f03766b24a14454389e33961
#
_cell.length_a   1.000
_cell.length_b   1.000
_cell.length_c   1.000
_cell.angle_alpha   90.00
_cell.angle_beta   90.00
_cell.angle_gamma   90.00
#
_symmetry.space_group_name_H-M   'P 1'
#
loop_
_entity.id
_entity.type
_entity.pdbx_description
1 polymer ?
#
loop_
_entity_poly.entity_id
_entity_poly.type
_entity_poly.pdbx_seq_one_letter_code
_entity_poly.pdbx_strand_id
1 'polypeptide(L)'
;RRRRVNTIVTSREEILKASRELIRQEGWSAISIRSVAAACGVSVGSIYNYFDSKTELVSATVESVWEEIFHRPENADMFQNIVSCITWMFERMAYGSRQYPGFFTLHSLSFMQKEKSEGKLRMQRAWRHILDVLCFVLKQDAGIRQDAFTDDFTAEKLANVLFSLMLSALLREDYDPSAILEIVRRLLY
;
A
#
# COMPACT_ATOMS: atom_id res chain seq x y z
N ARG A 1 -14.88 -36.58 32.91
CA ARG A 1 -14.20 -36.38 31.59
C ARG A 1 -14.32 -34.90 31.24
N ARG A 2 -13.25 -34.11 31.49
CA ARG A 2 -13.14 -32.72 31.01
C ARG A 2 -12.95 -32.78 29.50
N ARG A 3 -13.92 -32.26 28.73
CA ARG A 3 -13.72 -31.93 27.30
C ARG A 3 -12.55 -30.97 27.23
N ARG A 4 -11.44 -31.37 26.62
CA ARG A 4 -10.42 -30.45 26.12
C ARG A 4 -11.10 -29.60 25.06
N VAL A 5 -11.40 -28.38 25.38
CA VAL A 5 -11.75 -27.35 24.39
C VAL A 5 -10.47 -27.14 23.60
N ASN A 6 -10.45 -27.59 22.35
CA ASN A 6 -9.38 -27.24 21.40
C ASN A 6 -9.53 -25.73 21.17
N THR A 7 -8.78 -24.93 21.91
CA THR A 7 -8.73 -23.50 21.67
C THR A 7 -8.03 -23.32 20.34
N ILE A 8 -8.75 -22.96 19.30
CA ILE A 8 -8.18 -22.57 18.01
C ILE A 8 -7.31 -21.36 18.32
N VAL A 9 -6.00 -21.52 18.20
CA VAL A 9 -5.03 -20.46 18.36
C VAL A 9 -5.00 -19.68 17.04
N THR A 10 -5.25 -18.37 17.09
CA THR A 10 -5.08 -17.48 15.94
C THR A 10 -3.92 -16.52 16.21
N SER A 11 -3.46 -15.84 15.18
CA SER A 11 -2.44 -14.81 15.27
C SER A 11 -2.95 -13.50 14.66
N ARG A 12 -2.27 -12.39 14.96
CA ARG A 12 -2.56 -11.10 14.34
C ARG A 12 -2.52 -11.20 12.80
N GLU A 13 -1.54 -11.93 12.26
CA GLU A 13 -1.39 -12.13 10.82
C GLU A 13 -2.52 -12.95 10.20
N GLU A 14 -2.93 -14.04 10.85
CA GLU A 14 -4.08 -14.84 10.41
C GLU A 14 -5.39 -14.04 10.40
N ILE A 15 -5.60 -13.18 11.41
CA ILE A 15 -6.75 -12.29 11.47
C ILE A 15 -6.71 -11.28 10.30
N LEU A 16 -5.57 -10.67 10.02
CA LEU A 16 -5.41 -9.73 8.91
C LEU A 16 -5.58 -10.42 7.55
N LYS A 17 -5.07 -11.65 7.40
CA LYS A 17 -5.25 -12.47 6.20
C LYS A 17 -6.74 -12.78 5.97
N ALA A 18 -7.47 -13.20 7.00
CA ALA A 18 -8.90 -13.44 6.91
C ALA A 18 -9.68 -12.16 6.59
N SER A 19 -9.28 -11.02 7.15
CA SER A 19 -9.86 -9.72 6.85
C SER A 19 -9.67 -9.32 5.39
N ARG A 20 -8.47 -9.51 4.84
CA ARG A 20 -8.20 -9.25 3.41
C ARG A 20 -9.06 -10.14 2.50
N GLU A 21 -9.20 -11.42 2.85
CA GLU A 21 -10.03 -12.34 2.07
C GLU A 21 -11.52 -11.96 2.10
N LEU A 22 -12.05 -11.55 3.24
CA LEU A 22 -13.41 -11.02 3.34
C LEU A 22 -13.60 -9.80 2.43
N ILE A 23 -12.62 -8.89 2.39
CA ILE A 23 -12.70 -7.71 1.52
C ILE A 23 -12.72 -8.10 0.05
N ARG A 24 -11.92 -9.08 -0.37
CA ARG A 24 -11.90 -9.56 -1.75
C ARG A 24 -13.24 -10.17 -2.16
N GLN A 25 -13.86 -10.94 -1.27
CA GLN A 25 -15.09 -11.67 -1.56
C GLN A 25 -16.35 -10.82 -1.45
N GLU A 26 -16.42 -9.95 -0.44
CA GLU A 26 -17.65 -9.27 -0.03
C GLU A 26 -17.51 -7.74 0.01
N GLY A 27 -16.31 -7.21 -0.19
CA GLY A 27 -16.00 -5.77 -0.14
C GLY A 27 -15.76 -5.24 1.28
N TRP A 28 -15.42 -3.95 1.34
CA TRP A 28 -15.00 -3.27 2.58
C TRP A 28 -16.08 -3.21 3.66
N SER A 29 -17.35 -3.16 3.28
CA SER A 29 -18.48 -3.13 4.22
C SER A 29 -18.63 -4.43 5.02
N ALA A 30 -18.05 -5.53 4.57
CA ALA A 30 -18.12 -6.82 5.25
C ALA A 30 -17.26 -6.87 6.53
N ILE A 31 -16.30 -5.96 6.70
CA ILE A 31 -15.39 -5.98 7.85
C ILE A 31 -16.07 -5.52 9.13
N SER A 32 -16.18 -6.47 10.05
CA SER A 32 -16.58 -6.26 11.44
C SER A 32 -15.83 -7.24 12.35
N ILE A 33 -15.79 -6.96 13.65
CA ILE A 33 -15.20 -7.90 14.62
C ILE A 33 -15.87 -9.28 14.52
N ARG A 34 -17.19 -9.32 14.32
CA ARG A 34 -17.96 -10.58 14.23
C ARG A 34 -17.67 -11.35 12.95
N SER A 35 -17.66 -10.69 11.79
CA SER A 35 -17.40 -11.37 10.51
C SER A 35 -15.97 -11.91 10.44
N VAL A 36 -15.00 -11.14 10.95
CA VAL A 36 -13.60 -11.57 11.00
C VAL A 36 -13.42 -12.72 11.99
N ALA A 37 -14.04 -12.68 13.16
CA ALA A 37 -14.00 -13.78 14.12
C ALA A 37 -14.59 -15.07 13.53
N ALA A 38 -15.73 -14.97 12.81
CA ALA A 38 -16.34 -16.08 12.11
C ALA A 38 -15.41 -16.64 11.01
N ALA A 39 -14.80 -15.77 10.21
CA ALA A 39 -13.86 -16.18 9.15
C ALA A 39 -12.61 -16.88 9.71
N CYS A 40 -12.14 -16.47 10.89
CA CYS A 40 -11.03 -17.14 11.59
C CYS A 40 -11.44 -18.39 12.37
N GLY A 41 -12.74 -18.67 12.52
CA GLY A 41 -13.24 -19.76 13.35
C GLY A 41 -12.97 -19.58 14.85
N VAL A 42 -12.87 -18.33 15.33
CA VAL A 42 -12.60 -17.99 16.73
C VAL A 42 -13.72 -17.17 17.36
N SER A 43 -13.65 -16.99 18.68
CA SER A 43 -14.59 -16.11 19.40
C SER A 43 -14.30 -14.63 19.12
N VAL A 44 -15.34 -13.79 19.25
CA VAL A 44 -15.19 -12.31 19.22
C VAL A 44 -14.16 -11.83 20.24
N GLY A 45 -14.14 -12.44 21.44
CA GLY A 45 -13.14 -12.13 22.47
C GLY A 45 -11.71 -12.40 22.04
N SER A 46 -11.50 -13.42 21.20
CA SER A 46 -10.18 -13.74 20.66
C SER A 46 -9.64 -12.63 19.74
N ILE A 47 -10.51 -11.95 18.99
CA ILE A 47 -10.12 -10.80 18.17
C ILE A 47 -9.68 -9.62 19.04
N TYR A 48 -10.41 -9.37 20.15
CA TYR A 48 -10.07 -8.29 21.09
C TYR A 48 -8.75 -8.50 21.84
N ASN A 49 -8.17 -9.71 21.82
CA ASN A 49 -6.81 -9.93 22.33
C ASN A 49 -5.72 -9.32 21.43
N TYR A 50 -6.04 -8.98 20.17
CA TYR A 50 -5.10 -8.47 19.18
C TYR A 50 -5.42 -7.05 18.69
N PHE A 51 -6.69 -6.62 18.81
CA PHE A 51 -7.17 -5.33 18.34
C PHE A 51 -8.15 -4.75 19.38
N ASP A 52 -7.84 -3.59 19.90
CA ASP A 52 -8.63 -2.94 20.97
C ASP A 52 -10.01 -2.47 20.49
N SER A 53 -10.18 -2.28 19.18
CA SER A 53 -11.40 -1.77 18.58
C SER A 53 -11.59 -2.20 17.14
N LYS A 54 -12.84 -2.05 16.62
CA LYS A 54 -13.12 -2.20 15.18
C LYS A 54 -12.25 -1.25 14.34
N THR A 55 -12.07 -0.01 14.80
CA THR A 55 -11.27 1.00 14.11
C THR A 55 -9.82 0.55 13.97
N GLU A 56 -9.25 -0.02 15.01
CA GLU A 56 -7.90 -0.56 14.98
C GLU A 56 -7.78 -1.75 14.00
N LEU A 57 -8.73 -2.69 14.05
CA LEU A 57 -8.77 -3.81 13.11
C LEU A 57 -8.84 -3.33 11.66
N VAL A 58 -9.73 -2.36 11.36
CA VAL A 58 -9.86 -1.78 10.01
C VAL A 58 -8.58 -1.10 9.59
N SER A 59 -7.98 -0.25 10.45
CA SER A 59 -6.72 0.45 10.14
C SER A 59 -5.57 -0.52 9.87
N ALA A 60 -5.43 -1.57 10.69
CA ALA A 60 -4.41 -2.59 10.49
C ALA A 60 -4.67 -3.42 9.22
N THR A 61 -5.93 -3.66 8.88
CA THR A 61 -6.30 -4.34 7.63
C THR A 61 -5.94 -3.49 6.41
N VAL A 62 -6.22 -2.18 6.44
CA VAL A 62 -5.81 -1.23 5.39
C VAL A 62 -4.29 -1.26 5.21
N GLU A 63 -3.54 -1.15 6.30
CA GLU A 63 -2.08 -1.23 6.27
C GLU A 63 -1.60 -2.55 5.64
N SER A 64 -2.18 -3.68 6.04
CA SER A 64 -1.83 -5.01 5.51
C SER A 64 -2.19 -5.18 4.02
N VAL A 65 -3.21 -4.49 3.51
CA VAL A 65 -3.53 -4.45 2.07
C VAL A 65 -2.47 -3.66 1.32
N TRP A 66 -2.03 -2.51 1.83
CA TRP A 66 -0.92 -1.75 1.25
C TRP A 66 0.37 -2.56 1.21
N GLU A 67 0.71 -3.24 2.30
CA GLU A 67 1.88 -4.12 2.37
C GLU A 67 1.79 -5.24 1.33
N GLU A 68 0.63 -5.89 1.17
CA GLU A 68 0.46 -6.95 0.18
C GLU A 68 0.56 -6.41 -1.25
N ILE A 69 -0.08 -5.26 -1.55
CA ILE A 69 -0.03 -4.66 -2.89
C ILE A 69 1.41 -4.28 -3.26
N PHE A 70 2.13 -3.63 -2.36
CA PHE A 70 3.49 -3.12 -2.61
C PHE A 70 4.58 -3.99 -1.96
N HIS A 71 4.27 -5.27 -1.70
CA HIS A 71 5.28 -6.20 -1.22
C HIS A 71 6.45 -6.26 -2.19
N ARG A 72 7.63 -5.92 -1.67
CA ARG A 72 8.87 -5.91 -2.45
C ARG A 72 9.33 -7.34 -2.67
N PRO A 73 9.50 -7.81 -3.92
CA PRO A 73 10.14 -9.09 -4.16
C PRO A 73 11.58 -9.04 -3.65
N GLU A 74 12.08 -10.17 -3.17
CA GLU A 74 13.45 -10.30 -2.62
C GLU A 74 14.55 -9.98 -3.65
N ASN A 75 14.22 -10.02 -4.95
CA ASN A 75 15.14 -9.67 -6.03
C ASN A 75 15.22 -8.14 -6.20
N ALA A 76 16.24 -7.55 -5.60
CA ALA A 76 16.49 -6.10 -5.59
C ALA A 76 16.76 -5.48 -6.98
N ASP A 77 16.97 -6.28 -8.02
CA ASP A 77 17.33 -5.83 -9.37
C ASP A 77 16.26 -4.97 -10.06
N MET A 78 15.00 -5.05 -9.62
CA MET A 78 13.88 -4.23 -10.14
C MET A 78 14.06 -2.73 -9.91
N PHE A 79 14.89 -2.34 -8.95
CA PHE A 79 15.07 -0.94 -8.56
C PHE A 79 16.42 -0.36 -8.96
N GLN A 80 17.10 -0.96 -9.93
CA GLN A 80 18.36 -0.42 -10.46
C GLN A 80 18.16 0.86 -11.27
N ASN A 81 16.97 1.06 -11.85
CA ASN A 81 16.64 2.27 -12.59
C ASN A 81 15.21 2.74 -12.32
N ILE A 82 15.00 4.04 -12.51
CA ILE A 82 13.71 4.68 -12.19
C ILE A 82 12.58 4.22 -13.13
N VAL A 83 12.88 3.88 -14.37
CA VAL A 83 11.89 3.40 -15.35
C VAL A 83 11.29 2.07 -14.89
N SER A 84 12.13 1.12 -14.49
CA SER A 84 11.67 -0.18 -13.95
C SER A 84 10.90 -0.01 -12.64
N CYS A 85 11.34 0.89 -11.78
CA CYS A 85 10.68 1.19 -10.51
C CYS A 85 9.25 1.73 -10.75
N ILE A 86 9.08 2.72 -11.62
CA ILE A 86 7.77 3.29 -11.95
C ILE A 86 6.88 2.22 -12.60
N THR A 87 7.40 1.46 -13.57
CA THR A 87 6.66 0.39 -14.23
C THR A 87 6.10 -0.59 -13.20
N TRP A 88 6.95 -1.08 -12.31
CA TRP A 88 6.55 -1.99 -11.25
C TRP A 88 5.48 -1.37 -10.33
N MET A 89 5.64 -0.12 -9.92
CA MET A 89 4.66 0.56 -9.07
C MET A 89 3.27 0.62 -9.74
N PHE A 90 3.21 0.95 -11.02
CA PHE A 90 1.95 1.00 -11.78
C PHE A 90 1.33 -0.39 -11.96
N GLU A 91 2.13 -1.42 -12.22
CA GLU A 91 1.67 -2.82 -12.25
C GLU A 91 1.06 -3.24 -10.90
N ARG A 92 1.70 -2.84 -9.79
CA ARG A 92 1.17 -3.12 -8.44
C ARG A 92 -0.11 -2.36 -8.15
N MET A 93 -0.23 -1.10 -8.56
CA MET A 93 -1.47 -0.33 -8.45
C MET A 93 -2.60 -1.01 -9.25
N ALA A 94 -2.35 -1.40 -10.50
CA ALA A 94 -3.32 -2.12 -11.31
C ALA A 94 -3.72 -3.47 -10.69
N TYR A 95 -2.76 -4.21 -10.12
CA TYR A 95 -3.02 -5.44 -9.37
C TYR A 95 -3.93 -5.16 -8.16
N GLY A 96 -3.57 -4.18 -7.34
CA GLY A 96 -4.31 -3.80 -6.13
C GLY A 96 -5.74 -3.37 -6.42
N SER A 97 -5.94 -2.61 -7.49
CA SER A 97 -7.28 -2.20 -7.94
C SER A 97 -8.17 -3.39 -8.32
N ARG A 98 -7.60 -4.41 -8.95
CA ARG A 98 -8.34 -5.64 -9.30
C ARG A 98 -8.62 -6.51 -8.08
N GLN A 99 -7.66 -6.66 -7.16
CA GLN A 99 -7.80 -7.51 -5.97
C GLN A 99 -8.69 -6.89 -4.90
N TYR A 100 -8.68 -5.57 -4.79
CA TYR A 100 -9.39 -4.80 -3.77
C TYR A 100 -10.16 -3.64 -4.42
N PRO A 101 -11.29 -3.91 -5.11
CA PRO A 101 -12.06 -2.88 -5.79
C PRO A 101 -12.44 -1.71 -4.85
N GLY A 102 -12.22 -0.49 -5.29
CA GLY A 102 -12.50 0.72 -4.51
C GLY A 102 -11.49 1.04 -3.40
N PHE A 103 -10.47 0.22 -3.18
CA PHE A 103 -9.49 0.43 -2.11
C PHE A 103 -8.80 1.78 -2.20
N PHE A 104 -8.25 2.09 -3.34
CA PHE A 104 -7.49 3.34 -3.52
C PHE A 104 -8.40 4.57 -3.42
N THR A 105 -9.58 4.53 -4.01
CA THR A 105 -10.55 5.63 -3.95
C THR A 105 -11.00 5.90 -2.52
N LEU A 106 -11.31 4.85 -1.75
CA LEU A 106 -11.77 4.98 -0.37
C LEU A 106 -10.67 5.47 0.59
N HIS A 107 -9.42 5.02 0.40
CA HIS A 107 -8.34 5.23 1.35
C HIS A 107 -7.35 6.31 0.95
N SER A 108 -7.24 6.66 -0.35
CA SER A 108 -6.40 7.78 -0.80
C SER A 108 -7.01 9.14 -0.46
N LEU A 109 -8.34 9.26 -0.50
CA LEU A 109 -9.03 10.49 -0.14
C LEU A 109 -8.91 10.85 1.35
N SER A 110 -8.78 9.85 2.21
CA SER A 110 -8.56 10.06 3.66
C SER A 110 -7.27 10.84 3.95
N PHE A 111 -6.30 10.80 3.04
CA PHE A 111 -5.06 11.55 3.16
C PHE A 111 -5.24 13.06 2.96
N MET A 112 -6.20 13.47 2.14
CA MET A 112 -6.48 14.89 1.86
C MET A 112 -7.32 15.56 2.97
N GLN A 113 -7.92 14.79 3.86
CA GLN A 113 -8.72 15.34 4.96
C GLN A 113 -7.82 15.72 6.15
N LYS A 114 -8.11 16.89 6.77
CA LYS A 114 -7.30 17.50 7.85
C LYS A 114 -7.38 16.81 9.22
N GLU A 115 -8.13 15.72 9.38
CA GLU A 115 -8.29 15.05 10.66
C GLU A 115 -7.08 14.20 11.06
N LYS A 116 -6.62 14.39 12.30
CA LYS A 116 -5.53 13.60 12.90
C LYS A 116 -6.10 12.28 13.44
N SER A 117 -6.10 11.23 12.64
CA SER A 117 -6.41 9.88 13.08
C SER A 117 -5.17 8.98 13.04
N GLU A 118 -5.12 7.92 13.85
CA GLU A 118 -4.02 6.94 13.81
C GLU A 118 -3.88 6.28 12.43
N GLY A 119 -5.01 6.03 11.75
CA GLY A 119 -5.02 5.49 10.39
C GLY A 119 -4.30 6.41 9.39
N LYS A 120 -4.42 7.74 9.57
CA LYS A 120 -3.70 8.73 8.76
C LYS A 120 -2.19 8.67 8.98
N LEU A 121 -1.74 8.51 10.22
CA LEU A 121 -0.31 8.40 10.53
C LEU A 121 0.32 7.13 9.93
N ARG A 122 -0.42 6.02 9.89
CA ARG A 122 0.02 4.77 9.27
C ARG A 122 0.12 4.90 7.75
N MET A 123 -0.88 5.53 7.13
CA MET A 123 -0.88 5.83 5.70
C MET A 123 0.28 6.76 5.31
N GLN A 124 0.52 7.81 6.11
CA GLN A 124 1.66 8.73 5.89
C GLN A 124 3.01 8.02 5.95
N ARG A 125 3.16 6.99 6.78
CA ARG A 125 4.38 6.16 6.83
C ARG A 125 4.57 5.35 5.55
N ALA A 126 3.50 4.69 5.06
CA ALA A 126 3.55 3.92 3.82
C ALA A 126 3.91 4.81 2.63
N TRP A 127 3.34 6.00 2.54
CA TRP A 127 3.60 6.96 1.46
C TRP A 127 4.99 7.59 1.55
N ARG A 128 5.47 7.86 2.75
CA ARG A 128 6.86 8.30 2.94
C ARG A 128 7.84 7.24 2.46
N HIS A 129 7.55 5.97 2.74
CA HIS A 129 8.36 4.86 2.24
C HIS A 129 8.41 4.81 0.71
N ILE A 130 7.28 5.03 0.01
CA ILE A 130 7.25 5.11 -1.46
C ILE A 130 8.11 6.28 -1.97
N LEU A 131 7.99 7.46 -1.34
CA LEU A 131 8.82 8.62 -1.68
C LEU A 131 10.32 8.35 -1.46
N ASP A 132 10.66 7.71 -0.35
CA ASP A 132 12.05 7.36 -0.01
C ASP A 132 12.62 6.39 -1.05
N VAL A 133 11.83 5.39 -1.50
CA VAL A 133 12.22 4.45 -2.55
C VAL A 133 12.45 5.17 -3.87
N LEU A 134 11.51 6.02 -4.31
CA LEU A 134 11.66 6.80 -5.54
C LEU A 134 12.92 7.68 -5.50
N CYS A 135 13.13 8.39 -4.40
CA CYS A 135 14.30 9.24 -4.23
C CYS A 135 15.60 8.44 -4.22
N PHE A 136 15.62 7.30 -3.53
CA PHE A 136 16.77 6.40 -3.49
C PHE A 136 17.12 5.88 -4.90
N VAL A 137 16.13 5.40 -5.65
CA VAL A 137 16.34 4.87 -7.00
C VAL A 137 16.84 5.97 -7.94
N LEU A 138 16.26 7.18 -7.91
CA LEU A 138 16.73 8.33 -8.69
C LEU A 138 18.19 8.68 -8.42
N LYS A 139 18.66 8.51 -7.19
CA LYS A 139 20.05 8.80 -6.80
C LYS A 139 21.03 7.68 -7.17
N GLN A 140 20.55 6.44 -7.26
CA GLN A 140 21.39 5.27 -7.55
C GLN A 140 21.41 4.88 -9.03
N ASP A 141 20.49 5.40 -9.83
CA ASP A 141 20.35 5.06 -11.24
C ASP A 141 21.55 5.61 -12.05
N ALA A 142 22.48 4.73 -12.38
CA ALA A 142 23.70 5.06 -13.11
C ALA A 142 23.46 5.46 -14.59
N GLY A 143 22.26 5.20 -15.13
CA GLY A 143 21.89 5.60 -16.48
C GLY A 143 21.46 7.07 -16.59
N ILE A 144 21.17 7.73 -15.47
CA ILE A 144 20.77 9.13 -15.48
C ILE A 144 21.96 10.02 -15.88
N ARG A 145 21.71 10.91 -16.85
CA ARG A 145 22.74 11.86 -17.29
C ARG A 145 23.20 12.78 -16.16
N GLN A 146 24.47 13.19 -16.15
CA GLN A 146 25.10 13.93 -15.06
C GLN A 146 24.48 15.31 -14.81
N ASP A 147 23.93 15.94 -15.84
CA ASP A 147 23.30 17.26 -15.81
C ASP A 147 21.77 17.22 -15.61
N ALA A 148 21.20 16.03 -15.35
CA ALA A 148 19.76 15.88 -15.16
C ALA A 148 19.25 16.59 -13.91
N PHE A 149 20.05 16.66 -12.86
CA PHE A 149 19.71 17.33 -11.61
C PHE A 149 20.53 18.60 -11.40
N THR A 150 19.89 19.62 -10.85
CA THR A 150 20.46 20.92 -10.51
C THR A 150 20.05 21.31 -9.09
N ASP A 151 20.56 22.42 -8.56
CA ASP A 151 20.15 22.96 -7.26
C ASP A 151 18.65 23.29 -7.22
N ASP A 152 18.09 23.72 -8.35
CA ASP A 152 16.66 24.03 -8.48
C ASP A 152 15.79 22.81 -8.82
N PHE A 153 16.35 21.76 -9.40
CA PHE A 153 15.68 20.53 -9.79
C PHE A 153 16.40 19.31 -9.25
N THR A 154 16.08 18.91 -8.03
CA THR A 154 16.72 17.79 -7.33
C THR A 154 15.97 16.47 -7.50
N ALA A 155 16.62 15.36 -7.19
CA ALA A 155 16.00 14.03 -7.18
C ALA A 155 14.79 13.99 -6.23
N GLU A 156 14.84 14.69 -5.09
CA GLU A 156 13.73 14.79 -4.13
C GLU A 156 12.53 15.53 -4.72
N LYS A 157 12.78 16.64 -5.43
CA LYS A 157 11.71 17.38 -6.11
C LYS A 157 11.05 16.53 -7.19
N LEU A 158 11.83 15.82 -7.99
CA LEU A 158 11.30 14.90 -9.00
C LEU A 158 10.55 13.73 -8.36
N ALA A 159 11.05 13.12 -7.28
CA ALA A 159 10.35 12.07 -6.55
C ALA A 159 8.96 12.53 -6.08
N ASN A 160 8.84 13.75 -5.57
CA ASN A 160 7.56 14.34 -5.18
C ASN A 160 6.60 14.55 -6.36
N VAL A 161 7.11 14.98 -7.52
CA VAL A 161 6.31 15.10 -8.75
C VAL A 161 5.81 13.74 -9.21
N LEU A 162 6.69 12.74 -9.29
CA LEU A 162 6.33 11.37 -9.68
C LEU A 162 5.29 10.78 -8.73
N PHE A 163 5.47 10.97 -7.43
CA PHE A 163 4.51 10.54 -6.43
C PHE A 163 3.14 11.21 -6.62
N SER A 164 3.10 12.51 -6.92
CA SER A 164 1.86 13.24 -7.20
C SER A 164 1.14 12.69 -8.45
N LEU A 165 1.90 12.32 -9.49
CA LEU A 165 1.36 11.69 -10.69
C LEU A 165 0.80 10.28 -10.40
N MET A 166 1.47 9.52 -9.55
CA MET A 166 0.97 8.21 -9.07
C MET A 166 -0.33 8.36 -8.29
N LEU A 167 -0.43 9.35 -7.39
CA LEU A 167 -1.68 9.64 -6.67
C LEU A 167 -2.81 10.03 -7.63
N SER A 168 -2.51 10.83 -8.64
CA SER A 168 -3.48 11.17 -9.69
C SER A 168 -3.95 9.93 -10.44
N ALA A 169 -3.05 9.01 -10.77
CA ALA A 169 -3.39 7.74 -11.42
C ALA A 169 -4.31 6.87 -10.55
N LEU A 170 -4.04 6.78 -9.24
CA LEU A 170 -4.89 6.07 -8.29
C LEU A 170 -6.31 6.65 -8.20
N LEU A 171 -6.42 7.98 -8.17
CA LEU A 171 -7.73 8.67 -8.09
C LEU A 171 -8.54 8.55 -9.38
N ARG A 172 -7.86 8.50 -10.53
CA ARG A 172 -8.49 8.38 -11.85
C ARG A 172 -8.71 6.93 -12.27
N GLU A 173 -8.19 5.99 -11.51
CA GLU A 173 -8.17 4.56 -11.85
C GLU A 173 -7.52 4.29 -13.23
N ASP A 174 -6.54 5.13 -13.57
CA ASP A 174 -5.78 5.06 -14.83
C ASP A 174 -4.35 4.61 -14.53
N TYR A 175 -4.07 3.36 -14.82
CA TYR A 175 -2.81 2.71 -14.46
C TYR A 175 -1.86 2.53 -15.66
N ASP A 176 -2.03 3.32 -16.72
CA ASP A 176 -1.08 3.38 -17.83
C ASP A 176 0.09 4.32 -17.50
N PRO A 177 1.32 3.80 -17.32
CA PRO A 177 2.47 4.62 -17.03
C PRO A 177 3.13 5.24 -18.26
N SER A 178 2.67 4.96 -19.47
CA SER A 178 3.38 5.24 -20.72
C SER A 178 3.82 6.71 -20.87
N ALA A 179 2.92 7.65 -20.58
CA ALA A 179 3.22 9.08 -20.66
C ALA A 179 4.23 9.52 -19.59
N ILE A 180 4.11 8.98 -18.37
CA ILE A 180 5.03 9.29 -17.25
C ILE A 180 6.42 8.74 -17.59
N LEU A 181 6.50 7.52 -18.09
CA LEU A 181 7.76 6.90 -18.49
C LEU A 181 8.44 7.66 -19.63
N GLU A 182 7.68 8.17 -20.60
CA GLU A 182 8.23 8.98 -21.69
C GLU A 182 8.77 10.33 -21.17
N ILE A 183 8.06 11.00 -20.26
CA ILE A 183 8.55 12.21 -19.60
C ILE A 183 9.85 11.93 -18.86
N VAL A 184 9.88 10.85 -18.07
CA VAL A 184 11.08 10.46 -17.30
C VAL A 184 12.26 10.18 -18.20
N ARG A 185 12.05 9.44 -19.30
CA ARG A 185 13.14 9.16 -20.29
C ARG A 185 13.70 10.44 -20.88
N ARG A 186 12.86 11.36 -21.32
CA ARG A 186 13.31 12.64 -21.91
C ARG A 186 14.01 13.56 -20.91
N LEU A 187 13.63 13.48 -19.64
CA LEU A 187 14.24 14.33 -18.59
C LEU A 187 15.57 13.78 -18.11
N LEU A 188 15.71 12.47 -18.03
CA LEU A 188 16.81 11.86 -17.27
C LEU A 188 17.85 11.17 -18.16
N TYR A 189 17.45 10.70 -19.34
CA TYR A 189 18.31 9.97 -20.28
C TYR A 189 18.42 10.70 -21.62
#